data_c71533ba29c5e7b5b163255475ba9864
#
_entry.id   c71533ba29c5e7b5b163255475ba9864
#
_cell.length_a   1.000
_cell.length_b   1.000
_cell.length_c   1.000
_cell.angle_alpha   90.00
_cell.angle_beta   90.00
_cell.angle_gamma   90.00
#
_symmetry.space_group_name_H-M   'P 1'
#
loop_
_entity.id
_entity.type
_entity.pdbx_description
1 polymer ?
#
loop_
_entity_poly.entity_id
_entity_poly.type
_entity_poly.pdbx_seq_one_letter_code
_entity_poly.pdbx_strand_id
1 'polypeptide(L)'
;MNILLVGGSCSLINSMILKLRKEGHRIFLLTGDKYRHNKYERVFEKYEFSYDCENLNDILESVNADVTILMGAFDTNYRWDGEEREIVLFISHLVNILVAYSVKNKKRLIFLSSDEIYNGNYTEDIKEEEPFSGVGIRADALSQAEEICDN
;
A
#
# COMPACT_ATOMS: atom_id res chain seq x y z
N MET A 1 -3.63 14.94 -12.56
CA MET A 1 -3.90 13.50 -12.51
C MET A 1 -4.67 13.17 -11.25
N ASN A 2 -5.43 12.08 -11.27
CA ASN A 2 -6.01 11.46 -10.08
C ASN A 2 -4.99 10.48 -9.50
N ILE A 3 -4.64 10.63 -8.24
CA ILE A 3 -3.68 9.75 -7.55
C ILE A 3 -4.38 9.14 -6.34
N LEU A 4 -4.41 7.80 -6.29
CA LEU A 4 -4.94 7.06 -5.15
C LEU A 4 -3.77 6.61 -4.27
N LEU A 5 -3.79 7.04 -3.02
CA LEU A 5 -2.88 6.56 -1.98
C LEU A 5 -3.59 5.47 -1.18
N VAL A 6 -3.00 4.28 -1.13
CA VAL A 6 -3.53 3.11 -0.40
C VAL A 6 -2.67 2.84 0.82
N GLY A 7 -3.30 2.71 1.96
CA GLY A 7 -2.62 2.65 3.25
C GLY A 7 -2.45 4.06 3.83
N GLY A 8 -1.56 4.26 4.77
CA GLY A 8 -1.34 5.64 5.14
C GLY A 8 -1.16 5.97 6.60
N SER A 9 -0.41 5.20 7.30
CA SER A 9 -0.05 5.53 8.68
C SER A 9 1.33 6.17 8.83
N CYS A 10 2.13 6.22 7.78
CA CYS A 10 3.48 6.74 7.86
C CYS A 10 3.53 8.28 7.77
N SER A 11 4.57 8.86 8.35
CA SER A 11 4.82 10.32 8.28
C SER A 11 5.01 10.83 6.84
N LEU A 12 5.44 9.95 5.96
CA LEU A 12 5.68 10.23 4.55
C LEU A 12 4.40 10.66 3.81
N ILE A 13 3.23 10.09 4.17
CA ILE A 13 1.98 10.36 3.44
C ILE A 13 1.58 11.83 3.48
N ASN A 14 1.75 12.51 4.61
CA ASN A 14 1.42 13.92 4.72
C ASN A 14 2.28 14.78 3.82
N SER A 15 3.57 14.49 3.77
CA SER A 15 4.52 15.18 2.90
C SER A 15 4.21 14.95 1.42
N MET A 16 3.85 13.71 1.06
CA MET A 16 3.44 13.37 -0.30
C MET A 16 2.15 14.07 -0.70
N ILE A 17 1.11 14.05 0.15
CA ILE A 17 -0.16 14.73 -0.12
C ILE A 17 0.09 16.23 -0.37
N LEU A 18 0.89 16.86 0.48
CA LEU A 18 1.19 18.28 0.33
C LEU A 18 1.91 18.60 -0.98
N LYS A 19 2.93 17.81 -1.32
CA LYS A 19 3.72 17.98 -2.53
C LYS A 19 2.89 17.75 -3.78
N LEU A 20 2.21 16.63 -3.88
CA LEU A 20 1.41 16.26 -5.04
C LEU A 20 0.25 17.24 -5.29
N ARG A 21 -0.38 17.75 -4.22
CA ARG A 21 -1.40 18.80 -4.36
C ARG A 21 -0.83 20.11 -4.86
N LYS A 22 0.35 20.49 -4.39
CA LYS A 22 1.05 21.71 -4.88
C LYS A 22 1.35 21.62 -6.37
N GLU A 23 1.56 20.40 -6.87
CA GLU A 23 1.76 20.12 -8.30
C GLU A 23 0.43 20.01 -9.09
N GLY A 24 -0.71 20.25 -8.44
CA GLY A 24 -2.02 20.29 -9.10
C GLY A 24 -2.70 18.91 -9.26
N HIS A 25 -2.27 17.90 -8.51
CA HIS A 25 -2.91 16.58 -8.54
C HIS A 25 -4.09 16.49 -7.59
N ARG A 26 -5.09 15.68 -7.96
CA ARG A 26 -6.21 15.30 -7.10
C ARG A 26 -5.82 14.03 -6.35
N ILE A 27 -5.82 14.11 -5.02
CA ILE A 27 -5.36 13.02 -4.16
C ILE A 27 -6.57 12.38 -3.49
N PHE A 28 -6.70 11.09 -3.67
CA PHE A 28 -7.66 10.23 -3.01
C PHE A 28 -6.91 9.36 -2.00
N LEU A 29 -7.54 9.09 -0.87
CA LEU A 29 -6.94 8.29 0.19
C LEU A 29 -7.84 7.10 0.50
N LEU A 30 -7.29 5.91 0.41
CA LEU A 30 -7.91 4.67 0.81
C LEU A 30 -7.17 4.09 2.02
N THR A 31 -7.85 3.97 3.13
CA THR A 31 -7.26 3.46 4.39
C THR A 31 -8.26 2.59 5.13
N GLY A 32 -7.78 1.57 5.83
CA GLY A 32 -8.58 0.73 6.71
C GLY A 32 -8.76 1.29 8.12
N ASP A 33 -8.21 2.48 8.41
CA ASP A 33 -8.25 3.05 9.76
C ASP A 33 -9.22 4.23 9.85
N LYS A 34 -10.40 3.95 10.38
CA LYS A 34 -11.47 4.92 10.66
C LYS A 34 -11.02 6.14 11.47
N TYR A 35 -10.13 5.90 12.43
CA TYR A 35 -9.72 6.94 13.38
C TYR A 35 -8.68 7.91 12.80
N ARG A 36 -8.00 7.52 11.73
CA ARG A 36 -7.00 8.35 11.08
C ARG A 36 -7.53 9.22 9.95
N HIS A 37 -8.77 8.97 9.51
CA HIS A 37 -9.41 9.78 8.48
C HIS A 37 -9.39 11.28 8.81
N ASN A 38 -9.51 11.64 10.08
CA ASN A 38 -9.54 13.06 10.51
C ASN A 38 -8.18 13.76 10.43
N LYS A 39 -7.08 13.02 10.30
CA LYS A 39 -5.74 13.62 10.20
C LYS A 39 -5.39 14.12 8.79
N TYR A 40 -6.13 13.68 7.78
CA TYR A 40 -5.83 13.97 6.38
C TYR A 40 -6.91 14.86 5.75
N GLU A 41 -7.03 16.08 6.24
CA GLU A 41 -8.04 17.04 5.75
C GLU A 41 -7.79 17.56 4.33
N ARG A 42 -6.60 17.31 3.78
CA ARG A 42 -6.13 17.90 2.53
C ARG A 42 -6.23 16.99 1.32
N VAL A 43 -6.91 15.86 1.44
CA VAL A 43 -7.21 14.99 0.31
C VAL A 43 -8.55 15.37 -0.33
N PHE A 44 -8.72 15.01 -1.60
CA PHE A 44 -9.95 15.30 -2.32
C PHE A 44 -11.12 14.48 -1.77
N GLU A 45 -10.88 13.19 -1.57
CA GLU A 45 -11.85 12.25 -1.03
C GLU A 45 -11.15 11.13 -0.27
N LYS A 46 -11.86 10.55 0.72
CA LYS A 46 -11.36 9.49 1.57
C LYS A 46 -12.28 8.29 1.48
N TYR A 47 -11.70 7.12 1.38
CA TYR A 47 -12.38 5.84 1.34
C TYR A 47 -11.87 4.94 2.44
N GLU A 48 -12.74 4.04 2.90
CA GLU A 48 -12.38 2.98 3.82
C GLU A 48 -12.58 1.64 3.10
N PHE A 49 -11.60 0.76 3.16
CA PHE A 49 -11.74 -0.58 2.66
C PHE A 49 -12.02 -1.57 3.80
N SER A 50 -12.81 -2.59 3.48
CA SER A 50 -13.06 -3.72 4.37
C SER A 50 -11.94 -4.75 4.30
N TYR A 51 -11.74 -5.51 5.38
CA TYR A 51 -10.70 -6.54 5.45
C TYR A 51 -10.82 -7.65 4.41
N ASP A 52 -12.03 -7.93 3.94
CA ASP A 52 -12.32 -8.85 2.85
C ASP A 52 -12.09 -8.25 1.46
N CYS A 53 -11.77 -6.95 1.41
CA CYS A 53 -11.59 -6.19 0.18
C CYS A 53 -12.83 -6.17 -0.75
N GLU A 54 -14.03 -6.52 -0.28
CA GLU A 54 -15.24 -6.62 -1.11
C GLU A 54 -15.57 -5.31 -1.83
N ASN A 55 -15.36 -4.16 -1.17
CA ASN A 55 -15.66 -2.85 -1.74
C ASN A 55 -14.50 -2.24 -2.55
N LEU A 56 -13.35 -2.90 -2.62
CA LEU A 56 -12.15 -2.33 -3.21
C LEU A 56 -12.32 -2.05 -4.71
N ASN A 57 -12.89 -2.99 -5.45
CA ASN A 57 -13.12 -2.80 -6.89
C ASN A 57 -14.05 -1.62 -7.18
N ASP A 58 -15.11 -1.44 -6.42
CA ASP A 58 -16.04 -0.32 -6.58
C ASP A 58 -15.34 1.02 -6.31
N ILE A 59 -14.48 1.06 -5.30
CA ILE A 59 -13.66 2.25 -5.00
C ILE A 59 -12.70 2.55 -6.15
N LEU A 60 -11.99 1.55 -6.64
CA LEU A 60 -11.04 1.71 -7.74
C LEU A 60 -11.71 2.23 -9.02
N GLU A 61 -12.87 1.68 -9.37
CA GLU A 61 -13.66 2.14 -10.52
C GLU A 61 -14.20 3.58 -10.31
N SER A 62 -14.66 3.89 -9.11
CA SER A 62 -15.18 5.22 -8.75
C SER A 62 -14.09 6.29 -8.82
N VAL A 63 -12.92 6.02 -8.25
CA VAL A 63 -11.77 6.95 -8.23
C VAL A 63 -11.16 7.09 -9.62
N ASN A 64 -11.10 6.00 -10.35
CA ASN A 64 -10.46 5.89 -11.66
C ASN A 64 -9.09 6.59 -11.69
N ALA A 65 -8.24 6.25 -10.73
CA ALA A 65 -6.93 6.87 -10.56
C ALA A 65 -6.02 6.62 -11.77
N ASP A 66 -5.21 7.62 -12.12
CA ASP A 66 -4.15 7.47 -13.13
C ASP A 66 -2.95 6.72 -12.56
N VAL A 67 -2.71 6.92 -11.26
CA VAL A 67 -1.64 6.26 -10.49
C VAL A 67 -2.19 5.82 -9.15
N THR A 68 -1.95 4.59 -8.79
CA THR A 68 -2.18 4.05 -7.44
C THR A 68 -0.84 3.86 -6.75
N ILE A 69 -0.69 4.37 -5.53
CA ILE A 69 0.50 4.22 -4.72
C ILE A 69 0.13 3.43 -3.47
N LEU A 70 0.59 2.19 -3.40
CA LEU A 70 0.45 1.35 -2.21
C LEU A 70 1.59 1.69 -1.24
N MET A 71 1.23 2.35 -0.14
CA MET A 71 2.17 2.91 0.83
C MET A 71 2.33 2.02 2.05
N GLY A 72 2.79 0.80 1.83
CA GLY A 72 3.00 -0.13 2.92
C GLY A 72 1.74 -0.21 3.81
N ALA A 73 0.78 -1.05 3.45
CA ALA A 73 -0.46 -1.22 4.21
C ALA A 73 -0.22 -1.77 5.63
N PHE A 74 1.02 -1.87 6.04
CA PHE A 74 1.53 -2.66 7.17
C PHE A 74 1.99 -1.77 8.31
N ASP A 75 1.14 -0.81 8.69
CA ASP A 75 1.44 -0.02 9.88
C ASP A 75 1.50 -0.94 11.11
N THR A 76 2.62 -0.86 11.79
CA THR A 76 2.86 -1.51 13.09
C THR A 76 1.83 -1.16 14.16
N ASN A 77 1.08 -0.08 13.98
CA ASN A 77 0.02 0.34 14.90
C ASN A 77 -1.36 -0.26 14.54
N TYR A 78 -1.47 -0.99 13.45
CA TYR A 78 -2.60 -1.87 13.27
C TYR A 78 -2.49 -2.93 14.38
N ARG A 79 -3.41 -2.91 15.31
CA ARG A 79 -3.62 -4.04 16.20
C ARG A 79 -4.20 -5.16 15.34
N TRP A 80 -3.31 -5.93 14.77
CA TRP A 80 -3.65 -7.18 14.15
C TRP A 80 -3.95 -8.15 15.28
N ASP A 81 -5.16 -8.09 15.80
CA ASP A 81 -5.66 -9.07 16.76
C ASP A 81 -5.96 -10.43 16.07
N GLY A 82 -5.64 -10.52 14.78
CA GLY A 82 -5.79 -11.72 13.97
C GLY A 82 -4.55 -12.61 13.96
N GLU A 83 -4.73 -13.82 13.49
CA GLU A 83 -3.62 -14.75 13.26
C GLU A 83 -2.68 -14.18 12.18
N GLU A 84 -1.39 -14.38 12.35
CA GLU A 84 -0.35 -13.91 11.42
C GLU A 84 -0.61 -14.29 9.97
N ARG A 85 -1.17 -15.48 9.75
CA ARG A 85 -1.56 -15.98 8.44
C ARG A 85 -2.63 -15.09 7.75
N GLU A 86 -3.56 -14.54 8.50
CA GLU A 86 -4.62 -13.69 7.97
C GLU A 86 -4.06 -12.39 7.42
N ILE A 87 -3.01 -11.87 8.05
CA ILE A 87 -2.31 -10.66 7.60
C ILE A 87 -1.70 -10.87 6.22
N VAL A 88 -0.94 -11.95 6.04
CA VAL A 88 -0.30 -12.28 4.76
C VAL A 88 -1.36 -12.47 3.67
N LEU A 89 -2.44 -13.19 3.98
CA LEU A 89 -3.53 -13.42 3.03
C LEU A 89 -4.22 -12.13 2.63
N PHE A 90 -4.51 -11.26 3.60
CA PHE A 90 -5.10 -9.95 3.33
C PHE A 90 -4.22 -9.10 2.41
N ILE A 91 -2.93 -9.03 2.70
CA ILE A 91 -1.97 -8.25 1.92
C ILE A 91 -1.87 -8.78 0.50
N SER A 92 -1.69 -10.09 0.36
CA SER A 92 -1.62 -10.73 -0.95
C SER A 92 -2.91 -10.50 -1.75
N HIS A 93 -4.07 -10.55 -1.09
CA HIS A 93 -5.35 -10.29 -1.73
C HIS A 93 -5.48 -8.84 -2.20
N LEU A 94 -5.14 -7.88 -1.33
CA LEU A 94 -5.13 -6.45 -1.65
C LEU A 94 -4.22 -6.16 -2.85
N VAL A 95 -2.99 -6.66 -2.84
CA VAL A 95 -2.03 -6.42 -3.92
C VAL A 95 -2.52 -7.04 -5.23
N ASN A 96 -3.02 -8.27 -5.21
CA ASN A 96 -3.58 -8.93 -6.39
C ASN A 96 -4.71 -8.11 -7.04
N ILE A 97 -5.63 -7.55 -6.24
CA ILE A 97 -6.71 -6.71 -6.78
C ILE A 97 -6.14 -5.43 -7.42
N LEU A 98 -5.18 -4.78 -6.75
CA LEU A 98 -4.56 -3.55 -7.26
C LEU A 98 -3.79 -3.80 -8.57
N VAL A 99 -3.03 -4.89 -8.64
CA VAL A 99 -2.31 -5.29 -9.86
C VAL A 99 -3.29 -5.62 -10.97
N ALA A 100 -4.28 -6.48 -10.72
CA ALA A 100 -5.28 -6.86 -11.71
C ALA A 100 -6.04 -5.65 -12.27
N TYR A 101 -6.45 -4.72 -11.40
CA TYR A 101 -7.10 -3.47 -11.82
C TYR A 101 -6.16 -2.62 -12.69
N SER A 102 -4.91 -2.45 -12.25
CA SER A 102 -3.93 -1.63 -12.95
C SER A 102 -3.59 -2.16 -14.33
N VAL A 103 -3.39 -3.47 -14.46
CA VAL A 103 -3.13 -4.13 -15.75
C VAL A 103 -4.35 -4.01 -16.67
N LYS A 104 -5.54 -4.37 -16.19
CA LYS A 104 -6.80 -4.31 -16.96
C LYS A 104 -7.05 -2.91 -17.52
N ASN A 105 -6.82 -1.89 -16.73
CA ASN A 105 -7.17 -0.50 -17.07
C ASN A 105 -5.96 0.31 -17.59
N LYS A 106 -4.80 -0.33 -17.77
CA LYS A 106 -3.54 0.31 -18.22
C LYS A 106 -3.16 1.51 -17.32
N LYS A 107 -3.34 1.35 -16.03
CA LYS A 107 -2.99 2.32 -14.99
C LYS A 107 -1.63 1.97 -14.38
N ARG A 108 -1.02 2.93 -13.70
CA ARG A 108 0.25 2.71 -13.00
C ARG A 108 0.00 2.33 -11.56
N LEU A 109 0.63 1.26 -11.11
CA LEU A 109 0.76 0.91 -9.70
C LEU A 109 2.21 1.17 -9.26
N ILE A 110 2.37 1.76 -8.09
CA ILE A 110 3.65 1.94 -7.40
C ILE A 110 3.50 1.30 -6.03
N PHE A 111 4.33 0.33 -5.73
CA PHE A 111 4.41 -0.29 -4.41
C PHE A 111 5.64 0.25 -3.68
N LEU A 112 5.43 0.81 -2.48
CA LEU A 112 6.52 1.18 -1.59
C LEU A 112 6.79 0.02 -0.65
N SER A 113 7.84 -0.70 -0.92
CA SER A 113 8.31 -1.79 -0.09
C SER A 113 9.12 -1.29 1.11
N SER A 114 9.81 -2.19 1.79
CA SER A 114 10.64 -1.90 2.95
C SER A 114 11.90 -2.77 2.92
N ASP A 115 12.95 -2.28 3.53
CA ASP A 115 14.20 -3.04 3.78
C ASP A 115 14.01 -4.26 4.70
N GLU A 116 12.85 -4.39 5.34
CA GLU A 116 12.50 -5.57 6.14
C GLU A 116 12.56 -6.88 5.34
N ILE A 117 12.42 -6.83 4.02
CA ILE A 117 12.58 -8.01 3.16
C ILE A 117 13.99 -8.58 3.16
N TYR A 118 14.97 -7.78 3.56
CA TYR A 118 16.39 -8.17 3.72
C TYR A 118 16.80 -8.28 5.19
N ASN A 119 15.86 -8.26 6.11
CA ASN A 119 16.11 -8.16 7.55
C ASN A 119 16.83 -9.41 8.07
N GLY A 120 18.11 -9.27 8.42
CA GLY A 120 18.94 -10.34 8.97
C GLY A 120 20.41 -10.27 8.54
N ASN A 121 20.75 -9.44 7.57
CA ASN A 121 22.12 -9.37 7.05
C ASN A 121 22.62 -7.92 6.96
N TYR A 122 22.83 -7.29 8.12
CA TYR A 122 23.25 -5.88 8.20
C TYR A 122 24.77 -5.67 8.21
N THR A 123 25.56 -6.64 7.78
CA THR A 123 27.01 -6.53 7.84
C THR A 123 27.66 -5.91 6.59
N GLU A 124 26.91 -5.78 5.50
CA GLU A 124 27.37 -5.24 4.22
C GLU A 124 26.28 -4.39 3.55
N ASP A 125 26.65 -3.59 2.57
CA ASP A 125 25.71 -2.84 1.74
C ASP A 125 24.81 -3.83 0.96
N ILE A 126 23.51 -3.76 1.20
CA ILE A 126 22.52 -4.62 0.52
C ILE A 126 22.26 -4.06 -0.88
N LYS A 127 22.30 -4.93 -1.87
CA LYS A 127 21.97 -4.61 -3.27
C LYS A 127 20.55 -5.04 -3.62
N GLU A 128 19.94 -4.38 -4.60
CA GLU A 128 18.58 -4.70 -5.04
C GLU A 128 18.43 -6.12 -5.58
N GLU A 129 19.51 -6.72 -6.09
CA GLU A 129 19.52 -8.08 -6.62
C GLU A 129 19.70 -9.16 -5.55
N GLU A 130 19.90 -8.78 -4.29
CA GLU A 130 20.03 -9.74 -3.20
C GLU A 130 18.70 -10.52 -3.00
N PRO A 131 18.78 -11.82 -2.73
CA PRO A 131 17.58 -12.59 -2.46
C PRO A 131 16.91 -12.13 -1.15
N PHE A 132 15.58 -12.18 -1.12
CA PHE A 132 14.82 -11.90 0.08
C PHE A 132 15.25 -12.84 1.21
N SER A 133 15.68 -12.27 2.30
CA SER A 133 16.21 -12.99 3.47
C SER A 133 15.56 -12.55 4.78
N GLY A 134 14.52 -11.71 4.68
CA GLY A 134 13.76 -11.22 5.81
C GLY A 134 13.12 -12.35 6.61
N VAL A 135 13.03 -12.16 7.90
CA VAL A 135 12.44 -13.14 8.82
C VAL A 135 11.22 -12.51 9.51
N GLY A 136 10.15 -13.26 9.51
CA GLY A 136 8.90 -12.86 10.17
C GLY A 136 7.82 -12.44 9.19
N ILE A 137 6.60 -12.37 9.71
CA ILE A 137 5.40 -12.24 8.91
C ILE A 137 5.37 -10.99 8.04
N ARG A 138 5.97 -9.90 8.49
CA ARG A 138 6.03 -8.65 7.71
C ARG A 138 6.94 -8.79 6.51
N ALA A 139 8.11 -9.40 6.70
CA ALA A 139 9.03 -9.68 5.62
C ALA A 139 8.41 -10.62 4.60
N ASP A 140 7.76 -11.68 5.05
CA ASP A 140 7.06 -12.65 4.19
C ASP A 140 5.95 -11.97 3.38
N ALA A 141 5.15 -11.12 4.03
CA ALA A 141 4.07 -10.41 3.36
C ALA A 141 4.57 -9.40 2.32
N LEU A 142 5.64 -8.67 2.63
CA LEU A 142 6.25 -7.71 1.72
C LEU A 142 6.91 -8.40 0.53
N SER A 143 7.65 -9.48 0.77
CA SER A 143 8.28 -10.28 -0.29
C SER A 143 7.25 -10.84 -1.26
N GLN A 144 6.15 -11.40 -0.75
CA GLN A 144 5.05 -11.86 -1.60
C GLN A 144 4.39 -10.72 -2.39
N ALA A 145 4.24 -9.55 -1.77
CA ALA A 145 3.69 -8.37 -2.44
C ALA A 145 4.58 -7.90 -3.60
N GLU A 146 5.89 -7.90 -3.43
CA GLU A 146 6.84 -7.59 -4.50
C GLU A 146 6.75 -8.60 -5.63
N GLU A 147 6.78 -9.90 -5.33
CA GLU A 147 6.64 -10.96 -6.33
C GLU A 147 5.35 -10.85 -7.16
N ILE A 148 4.24 -10.44 -6.52
CA ILE A 148 2.97 -10.21 -7.23
C ILE A 148 3.07 -8.99 -8.16
N CYS A 149 3.80 -7.95 -7.75
CA CYS A 149 3.95 -6.74 -8.55
C CYS A 149 4.89 -6.94 -9.76
N ASP A 150 5.85 -7.86 -9.66
CA ASP A 150 6.85 -8.13 -10.70
C ASP A 150 6.36 -9.11 -11.80
N ASN A 151 5.30 -9.88 -11.54
CA ASN A 151 4.70 -10.83 -12.48
C ASN A 151 3.57 -10.19 -13.31
#